data_6c5c810d981cffb631f0e8bcfdad9916
#
_entry.id   6c5c810d981cffb631f0e8bcfdad9916
#
_cell.length_a   1.000
_cell.length_b   1.000
_cell.length_c   1.000
_cell.angle_alpha   90.00
_cell.angle_beta   90.00
_cell.angle_gamma   90.00
#
_symmetry.space_group_name_H-M   'P 1'
#
loop_
_entity.id
_entity.type
_entity.pdbx_description
1 polymer ?
#
loop_
_entity_poly.entity_id
_entity_poly.type
_entity_poly.pdbx_seq_one_letter_code
_entity_poly.pdbx_strand_id
1 'polypeptide(L)'
;MKTEIIVVTGAYGTDTVKQHGGQRALLPLIAGAGADGVEIRRELFTAGELDSLPALAQEIDRQQLFAVYSAPEALFTPQHTLNPNLPALLAEAQTLNARQLKLSLGHFRPGFDFTELKVALEQHPVKLVVENDQTPDCGILSMLNAFFHAAEDSHLPVSMTFDMANWLWVGQDAFTAAERLARHVGYVHVKAATQGPRGWRAIALDDTDGSWRDLLARLPHDVPRGIEFPLQGDDLEAVTRHYVNILRAE
;
A
#
# COMPACT_ATOMS: atom_id res chain seq x y z
N MET A 1 9.42 6.69 18.64
CA MET A 1 9.33 7.53 17.42
C MET A 1 7.84 7.77 17.16
N LYS A 2 7.47 8.89 16.54
CA LYS A 2 6.07 9.14 16.15
C LYS A 2 5.70 8.23 14.98
N THR A 3 4.58 7.52 15.07
CA THR A 3 4.08 6.68 13.98
C THR A 3 3.72 7.54 12.76
N GLU A 4 4.29 7.23 11.60
CA GLU A 4 3.98 7.92 10.34
C GLU A 4 2.64 7.43 9.79
N ILE A 5 1.75 8.36 9.45
CA ILE A 5 0.43 8.06 8.88
C ILE A 5 0.40 8.51 7.42
N ILE A 6 0.05 7.57 6.56
CA ILE A 6 -0.08 7.74 5.11
C ILE A 6 -1.56 7.68 4.74
N VAL A 7 -1.99 8.55 3.85
CA VAL A 7 -3.34 8.47 3.28
C VAL A 7 -3.24 7.88 1.87
N VAL A 8 -3.92 6.75 1.66
CA VAL A 8 -4.06 6.16 0.33
C VAL A 8 -5.12 6.95 -0.44
N THR A 9 -4.77 7.54 -1.58
CA THR A 9 -5.71 8.39 -2.36
C THR A 9 -6.97 7.64 -2.78
N GLY A 10 -6.88 6.33 -2.99
CA GLY A 10 -8.03 5.46 -3.25
C GLY A 10 -9.07 5.39 -2.13
N ALA A 11 -8.71 5.75 -0.89
CA ALA A 11 -9.64 5.79 0.24
C ALA A 11 -10.79 6.79 0.06
N TYR A 12 -10.57 7.84 -0.74
CA TYR A 12 -11.62 8.82 -1.08
C TYR A 12 -12.60 8.30 -2.15
N GLY A 13 -12.25 7.21 -2.83
CA GLY A 13 -13.03 6.67 -3.95
C GLY A 13 -12.72 7.34 -5.29
N THR A 14 -12.78 6.55 -6.36
CA THR A 14 -12.40 6.98 -7.73
C THR A 14 -13.18 8.21 -8.20
N ASP A 15 -14.47 8.27 -7.92
CA ASP A 15 -15.32 9.38 -8.36
C ASP A 15 -14.95 10.68 -7.63
N THR A 16 -14.69 10.63 -6.34
CA THR A 16 -14.25 11.78 -5.56
C THR A 16 -12.89 12.31 -6.04
N VAL A 17 -11.93 11.41 -6.30
CA VAL A 17 -10.63 11.79 -6.86
C VAL A 17 -10.79 12.52 -8.20
N LYS A 18 -11.63 11.99 -9.10
CA LYS A 18 -11.92 12.63 -10.39
C LYS A 18 -12.62 13.98 -10.26
N GLN A 19 -13.62 14.08 -9.38
CA GLN A 19 -14.36 15.33 -9.12
C GLN A 19 -13.46 16.45 -8.59
N HIS A 20 -12.42 16.12 -7.80
CA HIS A 20 -11.43 17.07 -7.33
C HIS A 20 -10.37 17.44 -8.39
N GLY A 21 -10.35 16.78 -9.54
CA GLY A 21 -9.39 17.05 -10.61
C GLY A 21 -8.11 16.23 -10.52
N GLY A 22 -8.15 15.08 -9.85
CA GLY A 22 -7.04 14.13 -9.72
C GLY A 22 -6.41 14.10 -8.33
N GLN A 23 -5.43 13.22 -8.19
CA GLN A 23 -4.79 12.96 -6.89
C GLN A 23 -4.01 14.17 -6.36
N ARG A 24 -3.42 14.96 -7.26
CA ARG A 24 -2.70 16.19 -6.90
C ARG A 24 -3.57 17.18 -6.11
N ALA A 25 -4.84 17.30 -6.47
CA ALA A 25 -5.76 18.24 -5.82
C ALA A 25 -6.13 17.84 -4.39
N LEU A 26 -5.92 16.58 -4.00
CA LEU A 26 -6.16 16.08 -2.64
C LEU A 26 -4.98 16.35 -1.68
N LEU A 27 -3.80 16.67 -2.18
CA LEU A 27 -2.60 16.82 -1.35
C LEU A 27 -2.74 17.90 -0.26
N PRO A 28 -3.29 19.11 -0.52
CA PRO A 28 -3.49 20.11 0.53
C PRO A 28 -4.41 19.62 1.66
N LEU A 29 -5.48 18.89 1.31
CA LEU A 29 -6.42 18.29 2.26
C LEU A 29 -5.71 17.23 3.12
N ILE A 30 -4.93 16.35 2.50
CA ILE A 30 -4.18 15.30 3.20
C ILE A 30 -3.16 15.90 4.17
N ALA A 31 -2.41 16.90 3.72
CA ALA A 31 -1.45 17.62 4.57
C ALA A 31 -2.15 18.39 5.69
N GLY A 32 -3.25 19.10 5.38
CA GLY A 32 -4.08 19.81 6.35
C GLY A 32 -4.68 18.89 7.43
N ALA A 33 -4.98 17.65 7.08
CA ALA A 33 -5.42 16.62 8.02
C ALA A 33 -4.30 16.13 8.96
N GLY A 34 -3.04 16.51 8.71
CA GLY A 34 -1.89 16.16 9.53
C GLY A 34 -1.27 14.80 9.22
N ALA A 35 -1.50 14.24 8.04
CA ALA A 35 -0.80 13.06 7.56
C ALA A 35 0.68 13.36 7.33
N ASP A 36 1.52 12.33 7.37
CA ASP A 36 2.96 12.43 7.13
C ASP A 36 3.31 12.04 5.67
N GLY A 37 2.46 11.26 5.01
CA GLY A 37 2.67 10.81 3.64
C GLY A 37 1.38 10.58 2.86
N VAL A 38 1.54 10.36 1.58
CA VAL A 38 0.47 10.02 0.64
C VAL A 38 0.85 8.81 -0.19
N GLU A 39 -0.08 7.88 -0.37
CA GLU A 39 0.07 6.81 -1.35
C GLU A 39 -0.65 7.19 -2.64
N ILE A 40 0.14 7.41 -3.69
CA ILE A 40 -0.33 7.69 -5.04
C ILE A 40 -0.63 6.38 -5.75
N ARG A 41 -1.84 6.27 -6.29
CA ARG A 41 -2.35 5.09 -7.00
C ARG A 41 -2.22 5.30 -8.50
N ARG A 42 -1.42 4.46 -9.18
CA ARG A 42 -1.17 4.59 -10.62
C ARG A 42 -2.44 4.49 -11.46
N GLU A 43 -3.35 3.62 -11.07
CA GLU A 43 -4.64 3.41 -11.75
C GLU A 43 -5.64 4.56 -11.59
N LEU A 44 -5.38 5.49 -10.67
CA LEU A 44 -6.22 6.67 -10.46
C LEU A 44 -5.71 7.91 -11.19
N PHE A 45 -4.61 7.82 -11.92
CA PHE A 45 -4.14 8.95 -12.73
C PHE A 45 -5.19 9.34 -13.78
N THR A 46 -5.45 10.62 -13.85
CA THR A 46 -6.19 11.24 -14.94
C THR A 46 -5.29 11.41 -16.16
N ALA A 47 -5.87 11.73 -17.31
CA ALA A 47 -5.11 11.99 -18.53
C ALA A 47 -4.07 13.10 -18.28
N GLY A 48 -2.80 12.81 -18.55
CA GLY A 48 -1.67 13.74 -18.41
C GLY A 48 -1.03 13.79 -17.01
N GLU A 49 -1.63 13.21 -15.94
CA GLU A 49 -0.98 13.16 -14.62
C GLU A 49 0.28 12.29 -14.65
N LEU A 50 0.25 11.16 -15.35
CA LEU A 50 1.41 10.28 -15.48
C LEU A 50 2.57 10.98 -16.22
N ASP A 51 2.27 11.84 -17.21
CA ASP A 51 3.28 12.62 -17.93
C ASP A 51 3.84 13.77 -17.10
N SER A 52 3.20 14.12 -15.98
CA SER A 52 3.56 15.23 -15.10
C SER A 52 4.04 14.79 -13.70
N LEU A 53 4.58 13.57 -13.57
CA LEU A 53 5.13 13.05 -12.29
C LEU A 53 6.11 14.02 -11.61
N PRO A 54 7.04 14.72 -12.31
CA PRO A 54 7.91 15.69 -11.65
C PRO A 54 7.15 16.84 -10.98
N ALA A 55 6.04 17.31 -11.58
CA ALA A 55 5.22 18.37 -11.00
C ALA A 55 4.40 17.86 -9.81
N LEU A 56 3.96 16.59 -9.84
CA LEU A 56 3.32 15.94 -8.70
C LEU A 56 4.30 15.76 -7.54
N ALA A 57 5.53 15.32 -7.81
CA ALA A 57 6.59 15.20 -6.82
C ALA A 57 6.89 16.53 -6.11
N GLN A 58 7.01 17.62 -6.88
CA GLN A 58 7.21 18.97 -6.33
C GLN A 58 6.02 19.41 -5.44
N GLU A 59 4.79 19.07 -5.82
CA GLU A 59 3.62 19.39 -5.02
C GLU A 59 3.60 18.60 -3.72
N ILE A 60 3.93 17.31 -3.74
CA ILE A 60 4.03 16.46 -2.54
C ILE A 60 5.06 17.04 -1.57
N ASP A 61 6.24 17.43 -2.08
CA ASP A 61 7.30 18.05 -1.28
C ASP A 61 6.85 19.39 -0.70
N ARG A 62 6.20 20.24 -1.50
CA ARG A 62 5.64 21.53 -1.06
C ARG A 62 4.65 21.39 0.08
N GLN A 63 3.87 20.30 0.09
CA GLN A 63 2.94 19.95 1.15
C GLN A 63 3.62 19.26 2.35
N GLN A 64 4.94 19.10 2.32
CA GLN A 64 5.72 18.40 3.36
C GLN A 64 5.27 16.95 3.60
N LEU A 65 4.77 16.30 2.55
CA LEU A 65 4.43 14.89 2.54
C LEU A 65 5.56 14.08 1.91
N PHE A 66 5.67 12.80 2.27
CA PHE A 66 6.41 11.85 1.47
C PHE A 66 5.47 10.99 0.61
N ALA A 67 5.98 10.43 -0.47
CA ALA A 67 5.21 9.57 -1.36
C ALA A 67 5.48 8.09 -1.14
N VAL A 68 4.42 7.28 -1.27
CA VAL A 68 4.45 5.87 -1.64
C VAL A 68 3.80 5.77 -3.02
N TYR A 69 4.38 4.98 -3.92
CA TYR A 69 3.82 4.76 -5.25
C TYR A 69 3.26 3.35 -5.36
N SER A 70 1.98 3.23 -5.64
CA SER A 70 1.29 1.96 -5.77
C SER A 70 0.84 1.75 -7.21
N ALA A 71 1.20 0.61 -7.77
CA ALA A 71 0.75 0.19 -9.10
C ALA A 71 -0.11 -1.09 -9.00
N PRO A 72 -1.15 -1.23 -9.85
CA PRO A 72 -2.06 -2.37 -9.82
C PRO A 72 -1.44 -3.65 -10.39
N GLU A 73 -0.21 -3.56 -10.90
CA GLU A 73 0.53 -4.68 -11.45
C GLU A 73 1.09 -5.60 -10.36
N ALA A 74 1.30 -6.85 -10.73
CA ALA A 74 1.98 -7.84 -9.91
C ALA A 74 3.50 -7.89 -10.20
N LEU A 75 4.29 -8.28 -9.21
CA LEU A 75 5.74 -8.46 -9.35
C LEU A 75 6.07 -9.63 -10.29
N PHE A 76 5.29 -10.72 -10.22
CA PHE A 76 5.48 -11.91 -11.07
C PHE A 76 4.29 -12.12 -12.00
N THR A 77 4.62 -12.38 -13.28
CA THR A 77 3.64 -12.69 -14.32
C THR A 77 3.04 -14.09 -14.16
N PRO A 78 1.93 -14.42 -14.86
CA PRO A 78 1.40 -15.80 -14.93
C PRO A 78 2.39 -16.83 -15.47
N GLN A 79 3.44 -16.41 -16.16
CA GLN A 79 4.52 -17.27 -16.65
C GLN A 79 5.64 -17.46 -15.61
N HIS A 80 5.45 -17.00 -14.37
CA HIS A 80 6.42 -17.05 -13.28
C HIS A 80 7.73 -16.32 -13.56
N THR A 81 7.69 -15.27 -14.38
CA THR A 81 8.80 -14.36 -14.67
C THR A 81 8.58 -13.03 -14.00
N LEU A 82 9.63 -12.22 -13.86
CA LEU A 82 9.47 -10.84 -13.42
C LEU A 82 8.57 -10.08 -14.39
N ASN A 83 7.79 -9.15 -13.83
CA ASN A 83 6.97 -8.25 -14.62
C ASN A 83 7.89 -7.40 -15.54
N PRO A 84 7.72 -7.46 -16.86
CA PRO A 84 8.55 -6.71 -17.79
C PRO A 84 8.41 -5.19 -17.64
N ASN A 85 7.33 -4.71 -16.99
CA ASN A 85 7.13 -3.30 -16.70
C ASN A 85 7.83 -2.83 -15.41
N LEU A 86 8.44 -3.73 -14.63
CA LEU A 86 9.09 -3.37 -13.37
C LEU A 86 10.11 -2.23 -13.50
N PRO A 87 11.00 -2.20 -14.52
CA PRO A 87 11.93 -1.08 -14.69
C PRO A 87 11.21 0.27 -14.91
N ALA A 88 10.12 0.28 -15.66
CA ALA A 88 9.34 1.49 -15.89
C ALA A 88 8.65 1.96 -14.59
N LEU A 89 8.08 1.04 -13.81
CA LEU A 89 7.42 1.35 -12.53
C LEU A 89 8.43 1.88 -11.49
N LEU A 90 9.64 1.33 -11.45
CA LEU A 90 10.72 1.83 -10.61
C LEU A 90 11.15 3.24 -11.03
N ALA A 91 11.25 3.51 -12.33
CA ALA A 91 11.59 4.83 -12.86
C ALA A 91 10.48 5.87 -12.57
N GLU A 92 9.20 5.49 -12.70
CA GLU A 92 8.06 6.32 -12.33
C GLU A 92 8.10 6.66 -10.82
N ALA A 93 8.29 5.65 -9.96
CA ALA A 93 8.40 5.82 -8.52
C ALA A 93 9.58 6.72 -8.12
N GLN A 94 10.73 6.56 -8.79
CA GLN A 94 11.90 7.41 -8.60
C GLN A 94 11.62 8.86 -9.04
N THR A 95 10.95 9.05 -10.17
CA THR A 95 10.56 10.39 -10.66
C THR A 95 9.61 11.08 -9.70
N LEU A 96 8.71 10.32 -9.08
CA LEU A 96 7.81 10.80 -8.03
C LEU A 96 8.52 11.08 -6.70
N ASN A 97 9.80 10.75 -6.58
CA ASN A 97 10.56 10.77 -5.32
C ASN A 97 9.90 9.91 -4.22
N ALA A 98 9.28 8.79 -4.62
CA ALA A 98 8.61 7.89 -3.71
C ALA A 98 9.62 7.12 -2.85
N ARG A 99 9.31 6.95 -1.57
CA ARG A 99 10.10 6.10 -0.66
C ARG A 99 9.96 4.62 -1.01
N GLN A 100 8.79 4.23 -1.51
CA GLN A 100 8.42 2.85 -1.78
C GLN A 100 7.64 2.72 -3.09
N LEU A 101 7.89 1.63 -3.83
CA LEU A 101 7.02 1.10 -4.89
C LEU A 101 6.27 -0.11 -4.33
N LYS A 102 4.94 -0.09 -4.36
CA LYS A 102 4.06 -1.16 -3.89
C LYS A 102 3.46 -1.91 -5.08
N LEU A 103 3.65 -3.24 -5.09
CA LEU A 103 3.08 -4.17 -6.06
C LEU A 103 2.43 -5.35 -5.33
N SER A 104 1.50 -6.05 -5.95
CA SER A 104 1.10 -7.38 -5.49
C SER A 104 2.16 -8.43 -5.83
N LEU A 105 2.12 -9.61 -5.18
CA LEU A 105 3.11 -10.67 -5.43
C LEU A 105 2.98 -11.25 -6.85
N GLY A 106 1.78 -11.59 -7.27
CA GLY A 106 1.54 -12.34 -8.49
C GLY A 106 1.93 -13.80 -8.38
N HIS A 107 2.31 -14.37 -9.51
CA HIS A 107 2.55 -15.82 -9.65
C HIS A 107 4.00 -16.20 -9.33
N PHE A 108 4.42 -15.94 -8.09
CA PHE A 108 5.73 -16.37 -7.59
C PHE A 108 5.87 -17.89 -7.65
N ARG A 109 7.08 -18.37 -7.95
CA ARG A 109 7.43 -19.78 -7.91
C ARG A 109 8.66 -20.00 -7.02
N PRO A 110 8.60 -20.90 -6.02
CA PRO A 110 9.79 -21.27 -5.25
C PRO A 110 10.94 -21.73 -6.13
N GLY A 111 12.16 -21.34 -5.79
CA GLY A 111 13.36 -21.58 -6.59
C GLY A 111 13.61 -20.55 -7.70
N PHE A 112 12.87 -19.44 -7.69
CA PHE A 112 13.14 -18.32 -8.60
C PHE A 112 14.52 -17.70 -8.33
N ASP A 113 15.27 -17.38 -9.40
CA ASP A 113 16.55 -16.68 -9.30
C ASP A 113 16.32 -15.17 -9.21
N PHE A 114 16.63 -14.58 -8.04
CA PHE A 114 16.44 -13.15 -7.78
C PHE A 114 17.56 -12.25 -8.32
N THR A 115 18.53 -12.75 -9.06
CA THR A 115 19.69 -11.96 -9.53
C THR A 115 19.25 -10.74 -10.34
N GLU A 116 18.33 -10.91 -11.29
CA GLU A 116 17.81 -9.81 -12.11
C GLU A 116 17.05 -8.78 -11.25
N LEU A 117 16.21 -9.25 -10.32
CA LEU A 117 15.46 -8.36 -9.42
C LEU A 117 16.41 -7.56 -8.51
N LYS A 118 17.45 -8.19 -7.96
CA LYS A 118 18.45 -7.50 -7.16
C LYS A 118 19.11 -6.37 -7.93
N VAL A 119 19.57 -6.65 -9.14
CA VAL A 119 20.20 -5.63 -10.02
C VAL A 119 19.23 -4.48 -10.29
N ALA A 120 17.97 -4.77 -10.57
CA ALA A 120 16.96 -3.74 -10.80
C ALA A 120 16.75 -2.86 -9.56
N LEU A 121 16.68 -3.45 -8.36
CA LEU A 121 16.48 -2.70 -7.12
C LEU A 121 17.72 -1.88 -6.72
N GLU A 122 18.94 -2.36 -7.00
CA GLU A 122 20.18 -1.64 -6.73
C GLU A 122 20.34 -0.38 -7.58
N GLN A 123 19.71 -0.33 -8.75
CA GLN A 123 19.75 0.82 -9.67
C GLN A 123 18.80 1.95 -9.27
N HIS A 124 17.90 1.72 -8.29
CA HIS A 124 16.89 2.70 -7.89
C HIS A 124 16.90 2.91 -6.38
N PRO A 125 16.78 4.17 -5.88
CA PRO A 125 16.74 4.45 -4.44
C PRO A 125 15.38 4.10 -3.81
N VAL A 126 14.43 3.58 -4.59
CA VAL A 126 13.07 3.25 -4.17
C VAL A 126 13.03 1.85 -3.58
N LYS A 127 12.42 1.69 -2.41
CA LYS A 127 12.24 0.37 -1.78
C LYS A 127 11.06 -0.35 -2.43
N LEU A 128 11.23 -1.64 -2.76
CA LEU A 128 10.12 -2.48 -3.19
C LEU A 128 9.38 -3.03 -1.97
N VAL A 129 8.05 -2.89 -1.96
CA VAL A 129 7.16 -3.55 -1.01
C VAL A 129 6.13 -4.40 -1.76
N VAL A 130 5.84 -5.58 -1.21
CA VAL A 130 4.91 -6.55 -1.80
C VAL A 130 3.71 -6.71 -0.88
N GLU A 131 2.51 -6.53 -1.44
CA GLU A 131 1.24 -6.56 -0.72
C GLU A 131 0.51 -7.91 -0.90
N ASN A 132 -0.18 -8.35 0.17
CA ASN A 132 -1.21 -9.38 0.08
C ASN A 132 -2.47 -8.76 -0.53
N ASP A 133 -2.83 -9.13 -1.73
CA ASP A 133 -4.03 -8.63 -2.41
C ASP A 133 -5.27 -9.53 -2.19
N GLN A 134 -6.36 -9.17 -2.82
CA GLN A 134 -7.66 -9.85 -2.69
C GLN A 134 -7.84 -11.01 -3.67
N THR A 135 -6.80 -11.37 -4.42
CA THR A 135 -6.89 -12.43 -5.43
C THR A 135 -6.42 -13.77 -4.90
N PRO A 136 -7.02 -14.88 -5.34
CA PRO A 136 -6.57 -16.21 -4.97
C PRO A 136 -5.13 -16.52 -5.39
N ASP A 137 -4.62 -15.82 -6.40
CA ASP A 137 -3.28 -16.06 -6.92
C ASP A 137 -2.20 -15.30 -6.14
N CYS A 138 -2.53 -14.12 -5.61
CA CYS A 138 -1.56 -13.21 -5.00
C CYS A 138 -1.75 -13.02 -3.48
N GLY A 139 -2.92 -13.37 -2.93
CA GLY A 139 -3.26 -13.16 -1.52
C GLY A 139 -3.06 -14.39 -0.62
N ILE A 140 -2.52 -15.50 -1.12
CA ILE A 140 -2.40 -16.75 -0.38
C ILE A 140 -1.20 -16.73 0.57
N LEU A 141 -1.46 -16.94 1.87
CA LEU A 141 -0.46 -16.91 2.93
C LEU A 141 0.75 -17.81 2.66
N SER A 142 0.53 -19.04 2.17
CA SER A 142 1.63 -19.96 1.91
C SER A 142 2.60 -19.47 0.84
N MET A 143 2.08 -18.80 -0.21
CA MET A 143 2.89 -18.22 -1.28
C MET A 143 3.66 -16.99 -0.83
N LEU A 144 3.01 -16.07 -0.11
CA LEU A 144 3.67 -14.91 0.49
C LEU A 144 4.77 -15.33 1.47
N ASN A 145 4.48 -16.31 2.33
CA ASN A 145 5.47 -16.85 3.25
C ASN A 145 6.67 -17.48 2.50
N ALA A 146 6.42 -18.26 1.45
CA ALA A 146 7.49 -18.85 0.63
C ALA A 146 8.33 -17.77 -0.08
N PHE A 147 7.68 -16.72 -0.59
CA PHE A 147 8.39 -15.59 -1.21
C PHE A 147 9.29 -14.85 -0.22
N PHE A 148 8.76 -14.45 0.94
CA PHE A 148 9.54 -13.68 1.91
C PHE A 148 10.68 -14.51 2.53
N HIS A 149 10.50 -15.81 2.73
CA HIS A 149 11.60 -16.70 3.12
C HIS A 149 12.70 -16.77 2.05
N ALA A 150 12.33 -16.98 0.78
CA ALA A 150 13.29 -17.02 -0.31
C ALA A 150 14.00 -15.66 -0.52
N ALA A 151 13.27 -14.56 -0.32
CA ALA A 151 13.83 -13.21 -0.38
C ALA A 151 14.85 -12.97 0.74
N GLU A 152 14.54 -13.40 1.97
CA GLU A 152 15.45 -13.32 3.13
C GLU A 152 16.72 -14.14 2.90
N ASP A 153 16.58 -15.41 2.49
CA ASP A 153 17.70 -16.30 2.18
C ASP A 153 18.62 -15.74 1.07
N SER A 154 18.01 -15.04 0.12
CA SER A 154 18.72 -14.38 -0.98
C SER A 154 19.23 -12.98 -0.65
N HIS A 155 18.99 -12.45 0.55
CA HIS A 155 19.31 -11.07 0.95
C HIS A 155 18.70 -10.02 -0.01
N LEU A 156 17.47 -10.29 -0.49
CA LEU A 156 16.74 -9.36 -1.35
C LEU A 156 16.17 -8.21 -0.51
N PRO A 157 16.42 -6.93 -0.86
CA PRO A 157 15.93 -5.78 -0.10
C PRO A 157 14.46 -5.48 -0.40
N VAL A 158 13.57 -6.39 -0.01
CA VAL A 158 12.11 -6.27 -0.15
C VAL A 158 11.44 -6.41 1.21
N SER A 159 10.38 -5.66 1.43
CA SER A 159 9.52 -5.81 2.61
C SER A 159 8.05 -6.00 2.22
N MET A 160 7.21 -6.25 3.20
CA MET A 160 5.79 -6.49 3.00
C MET A 160 4.98 -5.22 3.29
N THR A 161 4.01 -4.93 2.43
CA THR A 161 2.81 -4.17 2.83
C THR A 161 1.79 -5.17 3.33
N PHE A 162 1.49 -5.14 4.62
CA PHE A 162 0.47 -6.00 5.22
C PHE A 162 -0.87 -5.27 5.20
N ASP A 163 -1.75 -5.66 4.27
CA ASP A 163 -3.15 -5.22 4.30
C ASP A 163 -3.92 -6.09 5.30
N MET A 164 -4.52 -5.45 6.30
CA MET A 164 -5.14 -6.14 7.42
C MET A 164 -6.42 -6.89 7.04
N ALA A 165 -7.15 -6.45 6.02
CA ALA A 165 -8.45 -7.02 5.67
C ALA A 165 -8.45 -7.89 4.40
N ASN A 166 -7.47 -7.75 3.49
CA ASN A 166 -7.45 -8.48 2.23
C ASN A 166 -7.47 -10.01 2.40
N TRP A 167 -6.99 -10.52 3.54
CA TRP A 167 -7.06 -11.94 3.91
C TRP A 167 -8.48 -12.50 3.90
N LEU A 168 -9.49 -11.67 4.21
CA LEU A 168 -10.90 -12.07 4.24
C LEU A 168 -11.41 -12.47 2.85
N TRP A 169 -10.97 -11.77 1.78
CA TRP A 169 -11.38 -12.06 0.40
C TRP A 169 -10.89 -13.42 -0.09
N VAL A 170 -9.76 -13.88 0.43
CA VAL A 170 -9.14 -15.16 0.05
C VAL A 170 -9.34 -16.24 1.11
N GLY A 171 -10.18 -15.98 2.12
CA GLY A 171 -10.52 -16.96 3.15
C GLY A 171 -9.34 -17.35 4.05
N GLN A 172 -8.37 -16.45 4.22
CA GLN A 172 -7.20 -16.66 5.08
C GLN A 172 -7.37 -15.94 6.41
N ASP A 173 -6.76 -16.47 7.46
CA ASP A 173 -6.77 -15.86 8.78
C ASP A 173 -5.66 -14.81 8.93
N ALA A 174 -6.06 -13.55 9.18
CA ALA A 174 -5.14 -12.42 9.30
C ALA A 174 -4.21 -12.52 10.53
N PHE A 175 -4.66 -13.12 11.63
CA PHE A 175 -3.84 -13.31 12.82
C PHE A 175 -2.74 -14.35 12.57
N THR A 176 -3.07 -15.47 11.95
CA THR A 176 -2.08 -16.46 11.50
C THR A 176 -1.09 -15.85 10.51
N ALA A 177 -1.56 -14.99 9.61
CA ALA A 177 -0.71 -14.28 8.67
C ALA A 177 0.25 -13.33 9.39
N ALA A 178 -0.24 -12.56 10.35
CA ALA A 178 0.58 -11.66 11.17
C ALA A 178 1.66 -12.43 11.94
N GLU A 179 1.32 -13.55 12.59
CA GLU A 179 2.29 -14.39 13.30
C GLU A 179 3.45 -14.88 12.41
N ARG A 180 3.18 -15.16 11.14
CA ARG A 180 4.18 -15.69 10.20
C ARG A 180 4.97 -14.60 9.50
N LEU A 181 4.34 -13.46 9.20
CA LEU A 181 4.87 -12.46 8.27
C LEU A 181 5.28 -11.14 8.94
N ALA A 182 4.93 -10.89 10.22
CA ALA A 182 5.18 -9.60 10.89
C ALA A 182 6.65 -9.13 10.76
N ARG A 183 7.62 -10.04 10.81
CA ARG A 183 9.05 -9.69 10.68
C ARG A 183 9.44 -9.10 9.32
N HIS A 184 8.63 -9.34 8.29
CA HIS A 184 8.85 -8.84 6.94
C HIS A 184 8.09 -7.54 6.65
N VAL A 185 7.19 -7.14 7.56
CA VAL A 185 6.31 -5.99 7.36
C VAL A 185 7.11 -4.70 7.49
N GLY A 186 7.08 -3.90 6.44
CA GLY A 186 7.67 -2.55 6.38
C GLY A 186 6.62 -1.45 6.18
N TYR A 187 5.36 -1.82 6.00
CA TYR A 187 4.23 -0.91 5.82
C TYR A 187 2.92 -1.64 6.14
N VAL A 188 2.00 -1.01 6.85
CA VAL A 188 0.70 -1.59 7.18
C VAL A 188 -0.40 -0.81 6.48
N HIS A 189 -1.22 -1.47 5.67
CA HIS A 189 -2.51 -0.94 5.26
C HIS A 189 -3.54 -1.26 6.32
N VAL A 190 -3.93 -0.23 7.07
CA VAL A 190 -5.03 -0.35 8.03
C VAL A 190 -6.32 -0.36 7.25
N LYS A 191 -7.06 -1.44 7.38
CA LYS A 191 -8.28 -1.69 6.64
C LYS A 191 -9.19 -2.58 7.45
N ALA A 192 -10.48 -2.27 7.45
CA ALA A 192 -11.52 -3.11 8.00
C ALA A 192 -12.53 -3.45 6.92
N ALA A 193 -13.19 -4.59 7.05
CA ALA A 193 -14.18 -5.03 6.09
C ALA A 193 -15.35 -5.75 6.78
N THR A 194 -16.49 -5.72 6.12
CA THR A 194 -17.70 -6.44 6.53
C THR A 194 -18.25 -7.25 5.37
N GLN A 195 -18.94 -8.34 5.68
CA GLN A 195 -19.60 -9.15 4.67
C GLN A 195 -20.98 -8.55 4.34
N GLY A 196 -21.20 -8.31 3.07
CA GLY A 196 -22.47 -7.83 2.54
C GLY A 196 -23.08 -8.82 1.53
N PRO A 197 -24.23 -8.48 0.94
CA PRO A 197 -24.90 -9.35 -0.04
C PRO A 197 -24.09 -9.68 -1.30
N ARG A 198 -23.10 -8.84 -1.60
CA ARG A 198 -22.21 -8.98 -2.76
C ARG A 198 -20.79 -9.40 -2.40
N GLY A 199 -20.57 -9.95 -1.20
CA GLY A 199 -19.26 -10.33 -0.68
C GLY A 199 -18.67 -9.29 0.28
N TRP A 200 -17.36 -9.38 0.51
CA TRP A 200 -16.65 -8.47 1.40
C TRP A 200 -16.59 -7.04 0.83
N ARG A 201 -16.69 -6.05 1.71
CA ARG A 201 -16.49 -4.65 1.39
C ARG A 201 -15.73 -3.95 2.51
N ALA A 202 -14.85 -3.03 2.17
CA ALA A 202 -14.18 -2.18 3.14
C ALA A 202 -15.19 -1.24 3.81
N ILE A 203 -14.98 -0.97 5.10
CA ILE A 203 -15.77 -0.06 5.92
C ILE A 203 -14.86 0.86 6.73
N ALA A 204 -15.38 2.00 7.17
CA ALA A 204 -14.69 2.89 8.07
C ALA A 204 -14.42 2.21 9.43
N LEU A 205 -13.36 2.60 10.12
CA LEU A 205 -12.98 1.98 11.40
C LEU A 205 -14.05 2.21 12.48
N ASP A 206 -14.74 3.33 12.44
CA ASP A 206 -15.81 3.66 13.38
C ASP A 206 -17.06 2.77 13.22
N ASP A 207 -17.21 2.12 12.05
CA ASP A 207 -18.29 1.17 11.77
C ASP A 207 -17.97 -0.25 12.23
N THR A 208 -16.85 -0.45 12.92
CA THR A 208 -16.39 -1.75 13.42
C THR A 208 -16.62 -1.89 14.92
N ASP A 209 -16.46 -3.11 15.42
CA ASP A 209 -16.42 -3.40 16.86
C ASP A 209 -15.07 -3.03 17.53
N GLY A 210 -14.10 -2.52 16.77
CA GLY A 210 -12.79 -2.15 17.25
C GLY A 210 -11.75 -3.27 17.27
N SER A 211 -12.12 -4.50 16.90
CA SER A 211 -11.22 -5.68 16.90
C SER A 211 -10.00 -5.56 15.97
N TRP A 212 -10.03 -4.63 15.01
CA TRP A 212 -8.87 -4.33 14.17
C TRP A 212 -7.62 -3.92 14.99
N ARG A 213 -7.81 -3.37 16.20
CA ARG A 213 -6.71 -3.01 17.11
C ARG A 213 -5.93 -4.22 17.57
N ASP A 214 -6.60 -5.33 17.83
CA ASP A 214 -5.95 -6.57 18.26
C ASP A 214 -5.03 -7.15 17.17
N LEU A 215 -5.45 -7.02 15.89
CA LEU A 215 -4.60 -7.40 14.76
C LEU A 215 -3.45 -6.41 14.57
N LEU A 216 -3.72 -5.10 14.63
CA LEU A 216 -2.68 -4.07 14.51
C LEU A 216 -1.60 -4.24 15.58
N ALA A 217 -1.96 -4.62 16.80
CA ALA A 217 -1.02 -4.89 17.90
C ALA A 217 -0.11 -6.11 17.66
N ARG A 218 -0.39 -6.96 16.66
CA ARG A 218 0.49 -8.07 16.24
C ARG A 218 1.51 -7.67 15.18
N LEU A 219 1.39 -6.48 14.63
CA LEU A 219 2.26 -5.96 13.58
C LEU A 219 3.31 -5.00 14.17
N PRO A 220 4.42 -4.74 13.47
CA PRO A 220 5.44 -3.81 13.95
C PRO A 220 4.87 -2.42 14.23
N HIS A 221 5.24 -1.82 15.35
CA HIS A 221 4.77 -0.49 15.76
C HIS A 221 5.58 0.66 15.15
N ASP A 222 6.75 0.38 14.62
CA ASP A 222 7.73 1.35 14.09
C ASP A 222 7.68 1.51 12.57
N VAL A 223 6.68 0.92 11.93
CA VAL A 223 6.45 1.06 10.48
C VAL A 223 5.29 2.01 10.18
N PRO A 224 5.28 2.66 9.00
CA PRO A 224 4.18 3.52 8.58
C PRO A 224 2.84 2.78 8.53
N ARG A 225 1.75 3.51 8.77
CA ARG A 225 0.37 3.03 8.65
C ARG A 225 -0.37 3.79 7.57
N GLY A 226 -0.93 3.08 6.60
CA GLY A 226 -1.74 3.62 5.51
C GLY A 226 -3.23 3.49 5.79
N ILE A 227 -3.97 4.56 5.60
CA ILE A 227 -5.43 4.57 5.64
C ILE A 227 -5.94 4.04 4.30
N GLU A 228 -6.46 2.81 4.27
CA GLU A 228 -7.02 2.18 3.06
C GLU A 228 -8.46 1.68 3.29
N PHE A 229 -9.25 2.47 3.96
CA PHE A 229 -10.70 2.28 4.13
C PHE A 229 -11.44 3.56 3.72
N PRO A 230 -12.77 3.49 3.45
CA PRO A 230 -13.50 4.63 2.91
C PRO A 230 -13.41 5.88 3.79
N LEU A 231 -12.94 6.99 3.21
CA LEU A 231 -12.97 8.32 3.79
C LEU A 231 -14.11 9.11 3.13
N GLN A 232 -15.26 9.16 3.79
CA GLN A 232 -16.49 9.75 3.26
C GLN A 232 -17.10 10.73 4.27
N GLY A 233 -17.62 11.84 3.78
CA GLY A 233 -18.27 12.88 4.57
C GLY A 233 -18.31 14.20 3.83
N ASP A 234 -19.03 15.16 4.38
CA ASP A 234 -19.16 16.51 3.79
C ASP A 234 -17.86 17.31 3.93
N ASP A 235 -17.08 17.07 4.98
CA ASP A 235 -15.76 17.65 5.22
C ASP A 235 -14.69 16.55 5.22
N LEU A 236 -14.11 16.30 4.05
CA LEU A 236 -13.10 15.25 3.87
C LEU A 236 -11.83 15.51 4.68
N GLU A 237 -11.45 16.76 4.90
CA GLU A 237 -10.27 17.09 5.71
C GLU A 237 -10.51 16.73 7.18
N ALA A 238 -11.68 17.07 7.73
CA ALA A 238 -12.05 16.72 9.10
C ALA A 238 -12.13 15.20 9.30
N VAL A 239 -12.73 14.47 8.35
CA VAL A 239 -12.80 13.00 8.37
C VAL A 239 -11.39 12.38 8.33
N THR A 240 -10.55 12.85 7.42
CA THR A 240 -9.16 12.36 7.31
C THR A 240 -8.37 12.63 8.58
N ARG A 241 -8.48 13.84 9.14
CA ARG A 241 -7.83 14.22 10.41
C ARG A 241 -8.27 13.35 11.58
N HIS A 242 -9.54 13.01 11.64
CA HIS A 242 -10.08 12.10 12.66
C HIS A 242 -9.32 10.76 12.65
N TYR A 243 -9.23 10.10 11.49
CA TYR A 243 -8.55 8.81 11.39
C TYR A 243 -7.02 8.90 11.49
N VAL A 244 -6.40 9.97 11.00
CA VAL A 244 -4.98 10.24 11.24
C VAL A 244 -4.69 10.29 12.75
N ASN A 245 -5.53 10.96 13.53
CA ASN A 245 -5.36 11.06 14.98
C ASN A 245 -5.59 9.71 15.67
N ILE A 246 -6.61 8.94 15.28
CA ILE A 246 -6.85 7.60 15.82
C ILE A 246 -5.63 6.72 15.59
N LEU A 247 -5.17 6.57 14.34
CA LEU A 247 -4.07 5.67 14.02
C LEU A 247 -2.72 6.11 14.60
N ARG A 248 -2.56 7.40 14.88
CA ARG A 248 -1.35 7.93 15.51
C ARG A 248 -1.32 7.66 17.01
N ALA A 249 -2.46 7.47 17.63
CA ALA A 249 -2.59 7.20 19.07
C ALA A 249 -2.43 5.71 19.41
N GLU A 250 -2.60 4.81 18.45
CA GLU A 250 -2.38 3.37 18.61
C GLU A 250 -0.87 3.05 18.55
#